data_84197d8704ebb94302c2b6de82c994b3
#
_entry.id   84197d8704ebb94302c2b6de82c994b3
#
_cell.length_a   1.000
_cell.length_b   1.000
_cell.length_c   1.000
_cell.angle_alpha   90.00
_cell.angle_beta   90.00
_cell.angle_gamma   90.00
#
_symmetry.space_group_name_H-M   'P 1'
#
loop_
_entity.id
_entity.type
_entity.pdbx_description
1 polymer ?
#
loop_
_entity_poly.entity_id
_entity_poly.type
_entity_poly.pdbx_seq_one_letter_code
_entity_poly.pdbx_strand_id
1 'polypeptide(L)'
;IKALDRFVKKQREGKNNKVYETNMNGVRKIFQAFKDGKTICIAADQVPQRGMGEYIKLFNNDAYTTTLASSMLYKTKKPGIFICLNSFGNNRLGVTIKPAKETIYKDSEYKLSLNKSIEELININPVDYSWEYKRYRRPPSGEDPYSDI
;
A
#
# COMPACT_ATOMS: atom_id res chain seq x y z
N ILE A 1 -15.28 -13.07 5.13
CA ILE A 1 -16.52 -13.74 4.67
C ILE A 1 -16.27 -14.24 3.26
N LYS A 2 -16.15 -15.56 3.05
CA LYS A 2 -15.74 -16.18 1.76
C LYS A 2 -16.58 -15.76 0.54
N ALA A 3 -17.88 -15.46 0.74
CA ALA A 3 -18.76 -15.02 -0.35
C ALA A 3 -18.41 -13.58 -0.81
N LEU A 4 -18.16 -12.68 0.13
CA LEU A 4 -17.75 -11.31 -0.17
C LEU A 4 -16.38 -11.27 -0.86
N ASP A 5 -15.43 -12.09 -0.37
CA ASP A 5 -14.09 -12.17 -0.98
C ASP A 5 -14.17 -12.66 -2.44
N ARG A 6 -15.02 -13.66 -2.71
CA ARG A 6 -15.27 -14.14 -4.08
C ARG A 6 -15.90 -13.05 -4.96
N PHE A 7 -16.89 -12.33 -4.42
CA PHE A 7 -17.55 -11.24 -5.15
C PHE A 7 -16.55 -10.13 -5.51
N VAL A 8 -15.80 -9.64 -4.51
CA VAL A 8 -14.78 -8.58 -4.71
C VAL A 8 -13.71 -9.04 -5.70
N LYS A 9 -13.25 -10.28 -5.59
CA LYS A 9 -12.29 -10.85 -6.53
C LYS A 9 -12.85 -10.84 -7.95
N LYS A 10 -14.08 -11.33 -8.15
CA LYS A 10 -14.74 -11.35 -9.46
C LYS A 10 -14.92 -9.95 -10.06
N GLN A 11 -15.22 -8.93 -9.23
CA GLN A 11 -15.33 -7.55 -9.70
C GLN A 11 -13.99 -6.94 -10.10
N ARG A 12 -12.91 -7.36 -9.46
CA ARG A 12 -11.56 -6.86 -9.73
C ARG A 12 -10.83 -7.63 -10.82
N GLU A 13 -11.19 -8.88 -11.08
CA GLU A 13 -10.62 -9.69 -12.17
C GLU A 13 -11.30 -9.38 -13.49
N GLY A 14 -10.51 -9.27 -14.54
CA GLY A 14 -10.97 -9.04 -15.90
C GLY A 14 -10.16 -9.86 -16.91
N LYS A 15 -10.35 -9.59 -18.18
CA LYS A 15 -9.67 -10.33 -19.26
C LYS A 15 -8.14 -10.28 -19.14
N ASN A 16 -7.60 -9.16 -18.68
CA ASN A 16 -6.14 -8.90 -18.68
C ASN A 16 -5.54 -8.70 -17.29
N ASN A 17 -6.33 -8.88 -16.21
CA ASN A 17 -5.84 -8.72 -14.86
C ASN A 17 -6.28 -9.88 -13.95
N LYS A 18 -5.45 -10.17 -12.94
CA LYS A 18 -5.68 -11.22 -11.94
C LYS A 18 -5.52 -10.65 -10.54
N VAL A 19 -6.32 -11.14 -9.62
CA VAL A 19 -6.24 -10.79 -8.20
C VAL A 19 -5.64 -11.97 -7.43
N TYR A 20 -4.63 -11.69 -6.64
CA TYR A 20 -3.97 -12.67 -5.78
C TYR A 20 -4.24 -12.35 -4.32
N GLU A 21 -4.43 -13.40 -3.52
CA GLU A 21 -4.57 -13.28 -2.08
C GLU A 21 -3.25 -12.82 -1.42
N THR A 22 -3.34 -12.10 -0.30
CA THR A 22 -2.18 -11.65 0.47
C THR A 22 -1.63 -12.73 1.41
N ASN A 23 -1.65 -14.00 0.99
CA ASN A 23 -0.98 -15.10 1.66
C ASN A 23 0.37 -15.42 0.98
N MET A 24 1.17 -16.28 1.59
CA MET A 24 2.52 -16.62 1.09
C MET A 24 2.53 -17.10 -0.37
N ASN A 25 1.51 -17.86 -0.77
CA ASN A 25 1.40 -18.36 -2.15
C ASN A 25 1.07 -17.22 -3.13
N GLY A 26 0.11 -16.36 -2.76
CA GLY A 26 -0.24 -15.18 -3.56
C GLY A 26 0.93 -14.22 -3.70
N VAL A 27 1.67 -13.96 -2.62
CA VAL A 27 2.88 -13.11 -2.64
C VAL A 27 3.93 -13.67 -3.60
N ARG A 28 4.17 -15.00 -3.59
CA ARG A 28 5.11 -15.62 -4.54
C ARG A 28 4.67 -15.43 -5.99
N LYS A 29 3.37 -15.60 -6.27
CA LYS A 29 2.80 -15.39 -7.64
C LYS A 29 2.91 -13.95 -8.09
N ILE A 30 2.64 -12.98 -7.21
CA ILE A 30 2.80 -11.55 -7.48
C ILE A 30 4.27 -11.25 -7.81
N PHE A 31 5.20 -11.75 -6.99
CA PHE A 31 6.63 -11.52 -7.20
C PHE A 31 7.12 -12.12 -8.53
N GLN A 32 6.65 -13.33 -8.88
CA GLN A 32 6.99 -13.95 -10.15
C GLN A 32 6.42 -13.15 -11.33
N ALA A 33 5.13 -12.76 -11.26
CA ALA A 33 4.50 -11.95 -12.30
C ALA A 33 5.27 -10.62 -12.51
N PHE A 34 5.73 -9.97 -11.43
CA PHE A 34 6.53 -8.76 -11.52
C PHE A 34 7.89 -9.00 -12.20
N LYS A 35 8.58 -10.10 -11.86
CA LYS A 35 9.81 -10.50 -12.54
C LYS A 35 9.58 -10.72 -14.04
N ASP A 36 8.46 -11.33 -14.39
CA ASP A 36 8.05 -11.61 -15.79
C ASP A 36 7.59 -10.35 -16.54
N GLY A 37 7.76 -9.16 -15.97
CA GLY A 37 7.45 -7.88 -16.63
C GLY A 37 5.98 -7.48 -16.57
N LYS A 38 5.16 -8.12 -15.73
CA LYS A 38 3.77 -7.71 -15.52
C LYS A 38 3.69 -6.49 -14.61
N THR A 39 2.71 -5.64 -14.84
CA THR A 39 2.39 -4.53 -13.92
C THR A 39 1.67 -5.07 -12.68
N ILE A 40 2.12 -4.64 -11.51
CA ILE A 40 1.52 -5.03 -10.22
C ILE A 40 0.94 -3.77 -9.55
N CYS A 41 -0.30 -3.89 -9.09
CA CYS A 41 -0.96 -2.87 -8.27
C CYS A 41 -1.09 -3.38 -6.82
N ILE A 42 -0.65 -2.57 -5.86
CA ILE A 42 -0.71 -2.90 -4.43
C ILE A 42 -1.26 -1.69 -3.68
N ALA A 43 -2.28 -1.90 -2.83
CA ALA A 43 -2.73 -0.91 -1.86
C ALA A 43 -1.72 -0.89 -0.70
N ALA A 44 -0.68 -0.08 -0.84
CA ALA A 44 0.49 -0.10 0.04
C ALA A 44 0.27 0.63 1.37
N ASP A 45 -0.80 1.41 1.48
CA ASP A 45 -1.23 2.11 2.69
C ASP A 45 -2.05 1.23 3.65
N GLN A 46 -2.47 0.05 3.22
CA GLN A 46 -3.25 -0.86 4.05
C GLN A 46 -2.40 -1.56 5.11
N VAL A 47 -3.04 -1.83 6.27
CA VAL A 47 -2.43 -2.59 7.37
C VAL A 47 -2.41 -4.08 7.00
N PRO A 48 -1.23 -4.70 6.87
CA PRO A 48 -1.12 -6.10 6.46
C PRO A 48 -1.56 -7.06 7.57
N GLN A 49 -1.74 -8.33 7.24
CA GLN A 49 -1.94 -9.38 8.24
C GLN A 49 -0.73 -9.46 9.19
N ARG A 50 -0.96 -9.94 10.41
CA ARG A 50 0.14 -10.15 11.39
C ARG A 50 1.21 -11.06 10.79
N GLY A 51 2.48 -10.70 10.99
CA GLY A 51 3.62 -11.39 10.40
C GLY A 51 3.96 -11.02 8.95
N MET A 52 3.16 -10.13 8.31
CA MET A 52 3.40 -9.69 6.91
C MET A 52 3.76 -8.21 6.79
N GLY A 53 4.19 -7.59 7.87
CA GLY A 53 4.59 -6.19 7.90
C GLY A 53 5.61 -5.92 8.99
N GLU A 54 6.06 -4.69 9.04
CA GLU A 54 6.97 -4.16 10.06
C GLU A 54 6.45 -2.81 10.55
N TYR A 55 6.90 -2.39 11.74
CA TYR A 55 6.63 -1.04 12.22
C TYR A 55 7.57 -0.05 11.56
N ILE A 56 7.00 0.88 10.82
CA ILE A 56 7.71 1.90 10.06
C ILE A 56 7.01 3.24 10.30
N LYS A 57 7.78 4.31 10.51
CA LYS A 57 7.20 5.64 10.74
C LYS A 57 6.31 6.09 9.58
N LEU A 58 5.11 6.56 9.92
CA LEU A 58 4.18 7.28 9.06
C LEU A 58 3.68 8.49 9.86
N PHE A 59 3.92 9.71 9.39
CA PHE A 59 3.71 10.96 10.13
C PHE A 59 4.28 10.91 11.56
N ASN A 60 5.52 10.42 11.68
CA ASN A 60 6.25 10.24 12.93
C ASN A 60 5.68 9.20 13.93
N ASN A 61 4.54 8.58 13.67
CA ASN A 61 3.97 7.50 14.46
C ASN A 61 4.35 6.13 13.89
N ASP A 62 4.44 5.12 14.76
CA ASP A 62 4.71 3.76 14.35
C ASP A 62 3.47 3.14 13.70
N ALA A 63 3.56 2.84 12.42
CA ALA A 63 2.50 2.23 11.63
C ALA A 63 2.91 0.83 11.18
N TYR A 64 2.08 -0.17 11.47
CA TYR A 64 2.32 -1.52 10.96
C TYR A 64 2.10 -1.55 9.45
N THR A 65 3.18 -1.60 8.68
CA THR A 65 3.23 -1.35 7.24
C THR A 65 3.64 -2.60 6.47
N THR A 66 3.00 -2.86 5.33
CA THR A 66 3.42 -3.93 4.41
C THR A 66 4.80 -3.64 3.84
N THR A 67 5.66 -4.65 3.83
CA THR A 67 6.98 -4.56 3.21
C THR A 67 7.01 -5.08 1.77
N LEU A 68 5.88 -5.61 1.28
CA LEU A 68 5.82 -6.25 -0.04
C LEU A 68 6.21 -5.29 -1.18
N ALA A 69 5.54 -4.14 -1.27
CA ALA A 69 5.76 -3.19 -2.37
C ALA A 69 7.19 -2.64 -2.37
N SER A 70 7.66 -2.17 -1.22
CA SER A 70 9.02 -1.62 -1.09
C SER A 70 10.09 -2.69 -1.36
N SER A 71 9.90 -3.92 -0.85
CA SER A 71 10.84 -5.04 -1.10
C SER A 71 10.86 -5.45 -2.57
N MET A 72 9.73 -5.41 -3.27
CA MET A 72 9.69 -5.69 -4.70
C MET A 72 10.51 -4.67 -5.50
N LEU A 73 10.31 -3.38 -5.25
CA LEU A 73 11.07 -2.32 -5.91
C LEU A 73 12.55 -2.41 -5.58
N TYR A 74 12.89 -2.53 -4.29
CA TYR A 74 14.28 -2.65 -3.85
C TYR A 74 15.01 -3.82 -4.49
N LYS A 75 14.43 -5.03 -4.47
CA LYS A 75 15.06 -6.25 -4.96
C LYS A 75 15.16 -6.34 -6.49
N THR A 76 14.20 -5.76 -7.20
CA THR A 76 14.15 -5.88 -8.65
C THR A 76 14.72 -4.68 -9.38
N LYS A 77 14.85 -3.54 -8.68
CA LYS A 77 15.25 -2.24 -9.26
C LYS A 77 14.34 -1.80 -10.44
N LYS A 78 13.15 -2.39 -10.58
CA LYS A 78 12.19 -2.01 -11.60
C LYS A 78 11.49 -0.71 -11.21
N PRO A 79 11.04 0.10 -12.19
CA PRO A 79 10.37 1.36 -11.91
C PRO A 79 9.06 1.13 -11.16
N GLY A 80 8.77 2.03 -10.23
CA GLY A 80 7.51 2.10 -9.50
C GLY A 80 6.87 3.46 -9.62
N ILE A 81 5.54 3.50 -9.53
CA ILE A 81 4.76 4.73 -9.43
C ILE A 81 3.80 4.65 -8.26
N PHE A 82 3.51 5.78 -7.67
CA PHE A 82 2.46 5.95 -6.67
C PHE A 82 1.29 6.69 -7.31
N ILE A 83 0.08 6.23 -7.02
CA ILE A 83 -1.15 6.80 -7.59
C ILE A 83 -2.12 7.07 -6.44
N CYS A 84 -2.72 8.25 -6.41
CA CYS A 84 -3.86 8.55 -5.56
C CYS A 84 -4.94 9.34 -6.31
N LEU A 85 -6.16 9.27 -5.80
CA LEU A 85 -7.28 10.08 -6.22
C LEU A 85 -7.44 11.24 -5.24
N ASN A 86 -7.61 12.45 -5.76
CA ASN A 86 -7.84 13.65 -4.97
C ASN A 86 -9.04 14.42 -5.51
N SER A 87 -9.77 15.07 -4.61
CA SER A 87 -10.80 16.05 -4.96
C SER A 87 -10.18 17.42 -5.17
N PHE A 88 -10.65 18.13 -6.18
CA PHE A 88 -10.16 19.48 -6.54
C PHE A 88 -11.31 20.47 -6.62
N GLY A 89 -12.12 20.61 -5.61
CA GLY A 89 -13.25 21.53 -5.62
C GLY A 89 -14.20 21.39 -6.84
N ASN A 90 -15.33 22.05 -6.84
CA ASN A 90 -16.31 22.05 -7.94
C ASN A 90 -16.64 20.64 -8.50
N ASN A 91 -16.76 19.64 -7.61
CA ASN A 91 -17.05 18.23 -7.95
C ASN A 91 -16.06 17.60 -8.95
N ARG A 92 -14.82 18.07 -9.03
CA ARG A 92 -13.80 17.48 -9.88
C ARG A 92 -12.91 16.52 -9.08
N LEU A 93 -12.69 15.35 -9.67
CA LEU A 93 -11.72 14.38 -9.20
C LEU A 93 -10.50 14.38 -10.13
N GLY A 94 -9.33 14.19 -9.57
CA GLY A 94 -8.10 14.07 -10.33
C GLY A 94 -7.28 12.88 -9.86
N VAL A 95 -6.41 12.40 -10.74
CA VAL A 95 -5.43 11.35 -10.45
C VAL A 95 -4.08 11.99 -10.33
N THR A 96 -3.45 11.84 -9.16
CA THR A 96 -2.04 12.22 -8.99
C THR A 96 -1.17 10.98 -9.18
N ILE A 97 -0.16 11.10 -10.03
CA ILE A 97 0.81 10.04 -10.31
C ILE A 97 2.20 10.59 -10.00
N LYS A 98 2.94 9.91 -9.12
CA LYS A 98 4.33 10.26 -8.78
C LYS A 98 5.24 9.06 -8.99
N PRO A 99 6.45 9.24 -9.55
CA PRO A 99 7.44 8.18 -9.59
C PRO A 99 7.89 7.81 -8.17
N ALA A 100 8.30 6.56 -7.99
CA ALA A 100 8.94 6.15 -6.76
C ALA A 100 10.28 6.89 -6.59
N LYS A 101 10.57 7.29 -5.34
CA LYS A 101 11.81 7.99 -5.01
C LYS A 101 13.02 7.08 -5.15
N GLU A 102 14.17 7.63 -5.49
CA GLU A 102 15.45 6.88 -5.56
C GLU A 102 15.80 6.17 -4.24
N THR A 103 15.38 6.71 -3.11
CA THR A 103 15.58 6.11 -1.79
C THR A 103 14.90 4.76 -1.62
N ILE A 104 13.84 4.47 -2.41
CA ILE A 104 13.15 3.17 -2.35
C ILE A 104 14.01 2.02 -2.93
N TYR A 105 15.06 2.36 -3.65
CA TYR A 105 16.00 1.39 -4.24
C TYR A 105 17.26 1.19 -3.38
N LYS A 106 17.40 1.90 -2.24
CA LYS A 106 18.53 1.81 -1.31
C LYS A 106 18.21 0.90 -0.13
N ASP A 107 19.17 0.09 0.30
CA ASP A 107 18.98 -0.96 1.32
C ASP A 107 18.46 -0.43 2.65
N SER A 108 19.08 0.59 3.21
CA SER A 108 18.69 1.15 4.52
C SER A 108 17.41 1.98 4.49
N GLU A 109 16.92 2.39 3.32
CA GLU A 109 15.89 3.41 3.19
C GLU A 109 14.58 2.92 2.58
N TYR A 110 14.58 1.79 1.83
CA TYR A 110 13.46 1.41 0.99
C TYR A 110 12.12 1.28 1.72
N LYS A 111 12.13 0.82 2.97
CA LYS A 111 10.90 0.66 3.76
C LYS A 111 10.34 2.02 4.19
N LEU A 112 11.20 2.90 4.71
CA LEU A 112 10.80 4.24 5.10
C LEU A 112 10.38 5.09 3.89
N SER A 113 11.06 4.93 2.77
CA SER A 113 10.76 5.61 1.52
C SER A 113 9.34 5.34 1.01
N LEU A 114 8.81 4.12 1.22
CA LEU A 114 7.42 3.79 0.93
C LEU A 114 6.48 4.69 1.72
N ASN A 115 6.62 4.75 3.05
CA ASN A 115 5.75 5.55 3.90
C ASN A 115 5.90 7.06 3.62
N LYS A 116 7.11 7.53 3.37
CA LYS A 116 7.32 8.94 2.97
C LYS A 116 6.63 9.29 1.65
N SER A 117 6.60 8.38 0.69
CA SER A 117 5.84 8.59 -0.54
C SER A 117 4.33 8.61 -0.30
N ILE A 118 3.82 7.77 0.61
CA ILE A 118 2.41 7.77 1.03
C ILE A 118 2.06 9.09 1.74
N GLU A 119 2.90 9.56 2.68
CA GLU A 119 2.72 10.85 3.36
C GLU A 119 2.61 12.01 2.36
N GLU A 120 3.45 12.05 1.35
CA GLU A 120 3.40 13.09 0.32
C GLU A 120 2.12 13.07 -0.50
N LEU A 121 1.57 11.90 -0.78
CA LEU A 121 0.30 11.79 -1.48
C LEU A 121 -0.87 12.21 -0.59
N ILE A 122 -0.87 11.81 0.68
CA ILE A 122 -1.87 12.24 1.66
C ILE A 122 -1.85 13.75 1.83
N ASN A 123 -0.66 14.36 1.90
CA ASN A 123 -0.50 15.82 2.08
C ASN A 123 -0.98 16.66 0.90
N ILE A 124 -1.26 16.09 -0.27
CA ILE A 124 -1.86 16.82 -1.39
C ILE A 124 -3.27 17.29 -1.02
N ASN A 125 -4.08 16.40 -0.46
CA ASN A 125 -5.39 16.72 0.10
C ASN A 125 -5.71 15.74 1.25
N PRO A 126 -5.33 16.06 2.50
CA PRO A 126 -5.50 15.16 3.63
C PRO A 126 -6.94 14.75 3.92
N VAL A 127 -7.92 15.54 3.48
CA VAL A 127 -9.36 15.26 3.67
C VAL A 127 -9.81 14.06 2.85
N ASP A 128 -9.16 13.78 1.72
CA ASP A 128 -9.52 12.66 0.84
C ASP A 128 -8.97 11.31 1.33
N TYR A 129 -8.09 11.30 2.32
CA TYR A 129 -7.56 10.05 2.83
C TYR A 129 -8.59 9.35 3.73
N SER A 130 -8.73 8.05 3.54
CA SER A 130 -9.67 7.22 4.32
C SER A 130 -9.23 7.03 5.77
N TRP A 131 -9.32 8.07 6.60
CA TRP A 131 -8.93 8.03 8.02
C TRP A 131 -9.76 7.02 8.83
N GLU A 132 -11.01 6.77 8.45
CA GLU A 132 -11.89 5.76 9.02
C GLU A 132 -11.35 4.33 8.90
N TYR A 133 -10.36 4.10 8.03
CA TYR A 133 -9.66 2.83 7.91
C TYR A 133 -8.83 2.48 9.16
N LYS A 134 -8.62 3.46 10.07
CA LYS A 134 -7.85 3.27 11.32
C LYS A 134 -6.45 2.74 11.04
N ARG A 135 -5.64 3.53 10.32
CA ARG A 135 -4.31 3.13 9.82
C ARG A 135 -3.35 2.66 10.91
N TYR A 136 -3.50 3.18 12.14
CA TYR A 136 -2.66 2.85 13.30
C TYR A 136 -3.28 1.79 14.23
N ARG A 137 -4.32 1.07 13.83
CA ARG A 137 -5.04 0.07 14.64
C ARG A 137 -4.19 -1.12 15.13
N ARG A 138 -2.93 -1.16 14.81
CA ARG A 138 -1.96 -2.15 15.29
C ARG A 138 -0.70 -1.45 15.79
N PRO A 139 -0.74 -0.77 16.93
CA PRO A 139 0.43 -0.13 17.50
C PRO A 139 1.39 -1.15 18.10
N PRO A 140 2.67 -0.80 18.30
CA PRO A 140 3.65 -1.68 18.96
C PRO A 140 3.29 -2.02 20.39
N SER A 141 2.63 -1.08 21.12
CA SER A 141 2.18 -1.27 22.49
C SER A 141 1.09 -2.33 22.65
N GLY A 142 0.36 -2.64 21.58
CA GLY A 142 -0.81 -3.51 21.62
C GLY A 142 -2.10 -2.81 22.07
N GLU A 143 -2.04 -1.59 22.60
CA GLU A 143 -3.19 -0.78 22.99
C GLU A 143 -3.84 -0.17 21.73
N ASP A 144 -5.16 -0.27 21.61
CA ASP A 144 -5.87 0.31 20.46
C ASP A 144 -5.93 1.84 20.59
N PRO A 145 -5.25 2.61 19.72
CA PRO A 145 -5.26 4.08 19.81
C PRO A 145 -6.62 4.70 19.44
N TYR A 146 -7.60 3.89 19.10
CA TYR A 146 -8.95 4.29 18.70
C TYR A 146 -10.03 3.76 19.66
N SER A 147 -9.62 3.29 20.85
CA SER A 147 -10.56 2.74 21.87
C SER A 147 -11.60 3.74 22.32
N ASP A 148 -11.26 5.04 22.29
CA ASP A 148 -12.07 6.12 22.82
C ASP A 148 -12.81 6.93 21.74
N ILE A 149 -12.88 6.39 20.49
CA ILE A 149 -13.50 7.05 19.32
C ILE A 149 -14.71 6.27 18.82
#